data_a03307f456cf04c6636ae2299228f663
#
_entry.id   a03307f456cf04c6636ae2299228f663
#
_cell.length_a   1.000
_cell.length_b   1.000
_cell.length_c   1.000
_cell.angle_alpha   90.00
_cell.angle_beta   90.00
_cell.angle_gamma   90.00
#
_symmetry.space_group_name_H-M   'P 1'
#
loop_
_entity.id
_entity.type
_entity.pdbx_description
1 polymer ?
#
loop_
_entity_poly.entity_id
_entity_poly.type
_entity_poly.pdbx_seq_one_letter_code
_entity_poly.pdbx_strand_id
1 'polypeptide(L)'
;MNRKDLRPEIIKRLVHDYQFKEQNGYLRSGICPECNKKELFTSMENPWVLRCGRENNCGADLSVKSLYPELFNSWSDRYESTPEQPFAAAEAYLREARGLDTTCLKGCYTQESYHKGGMGSATVRFALSDGIWWERIIDKPERFDRKANFHGKYAGHWWVPPALDLAKVSCIWLT
;
A
#
# COMPACT_ATOMS: atom_id res chain seq x y z
N MET A 1 13.77 14.07 -4.55
CA MET A 1 12.64 13.14 -4.43
C MET A 1 12.95 12.15 -3.30
N ASN A 2 12.54 12.47 -2.08
CA ASN A 2 12.81 11.61 -0.92
C ASN A 2 11.70 10.55 -0.82
N ARG A 3 11.90 9.43 -1.50
CA ARG A 3 11.16 8.21 -1.12
C ARG A 3 11.62 7.84 0.28
N LYS A 4 10.79 8.00 1.27
CA LYS A 4 11.03 7.36 2.56
C LYS A 4 10.97 5.86 2.33
N ASP A 5 12.12 5.25 2.07
CA ASP A 5 12.24 3.80 2.02
C ASP A 5 11.83 3.24 3.39
N LEU A 6 10.82 2.38 3.43
CA LEU A 6 10.35 1.79 4.69
C LEU A 6 11.35 0.83 5.32
N ARG A 7 12.32 0.32 4.56
CA ARG A 7 13.27 -0.69 5.05
C ARG A 7 13.99 -0.27 6.32
N PRO A 8 14.56 0.95 6.44
CA PRO A 8 15.23 1.36 7.67
C PRO A 8 14.31 1.37 8.89
N GLU A 9 13.07 1.83 8.72
CA GLU A 9 12.09 1.86 9.81
C GLU A 9 11.66 0.44 10.20
N ILE A 10 11.41 -0.42 9.23
CA ILE A 10 11.09 -1.84 9.45
C ILE A 10 12.23 -2.54 10.17
N ILE A 11 13.48 -2.41 9.68
CA ILE A 11 14.66 -3.02 10.29
C ILE A 11 14.80 -2.57 11.74
N LYS A 12 14.70 -1.26 12.02
CA LYS A 12 14.79 -0.71 13.36
C LYS A 12 13.76 -1.32 14.31
N ARG A 13 12.49 -1.42 13.88
CA ARG A 13 11.42 -2.04 14.68
C ARG A 13 11.66 -3.53 14.90
N LEU A 14 12.01 -4.25 13.84
CA LEU A 14 12.28 -5.67 13.92
C LEU A 14 13.42 -5.98 14.91
N VAL A 15 14.53 -5.22 14.85
CA VAL A 15 15.65 -5.37 15.76
C VAL A 15 15.21 -5.12 17.21
N HIS A 16 14.40 -4.10 17.45
CA HIS A 16 13.89 -3.78 18.77
C HIS A 16 12.91 -4.85 19.29
N ASP A 17 11.89 -5.21 18.50
CA ASP A 17 10.75 -6.01 18.97
C ASP A 17 11.09 -7.51 19.07
N TYR A 18 11.92 -8.00 18.13
CA TYR A 18 12.29 -9.44 18.08
C TYR A 18 13.74 -9.71 18.50
N GLN A 19 14.47 -8.67 18.95
CA GLN A 19 15.86 -8.77 19.41
C GLN A 19 16.81 -9.39 18.37
N PHE A 20 16.62 -9.03 17.11
CA PHE A 20 17.46 -9.52 16.01
C PHE A 20 18.91 -9.03 16.14
N LYS A 21 19.83 -9.85 15.59
CA LYS A 21 21.22 -9.50 15.35
C LYS A 21 21.46 -9.34 13.86
N GLU A 22 22.15 -8.26 13.49
CA GLU A 22 22.54 -8.04 12.09
C GLU A 22 23.77 -8.88 11.75
N GLN A 23 23.68 -9.70 10.70
CA GLN A 23 24.76 -10.56 10.22
C GLN A 23 24.69 -10.72 8.70
N ASN A 24 25.75 -10.31 8.00
CA ASN A 24 25.92 -10.54 6.56
C ASN A 24 24.68 -10.18 5.69
N GLY A 25 24.07 -9.02 5.93
CA GLY A 25 22.88 -8.57 5.19
C GLY A 25 21.55 -9.24 5.62
N TYR A 26 21.56 -9.99 6.72
CA TYR A 26 20.39 -10.60 7.32
C TYR A 26 20.18 -10.12 8.76
N LEU A 27 18.92 -10.10 9.17
CA LEU A 27 18.53 -10.11 10.59
C LEU A 27 18.38 -11.56 11.02
N ARG A 28 19.14 -11.99 12.02
CA ARG A 28 19.16 -13.38 12.52
C ARG A 28 18.97 -13.47 14.01
N SER A 29 18.73 -14.69 14.49
CA SER A 29 18.57 -15.01 15.91
C SER A 29 17.46 -14.21 16.61
N GLY A 30 16.45 -13.78 15.86
CA GLY A 30 15.27 -13.13 16.42
C GLY A 30 14.42 -14.12 17.22
N ILE A 31 13.73 -13.62 18.24
CA ILE A 31 12.80 -14.43 19.03
C ILE A 31 11.51 -14.64 18.23
N CYS A 32 11.21 -15.87 17.87
CA CYS A 32 9.98 -16.22 17.18
C CYS A 32 8.77 -16.11 18.13
N PRO A 33 7.72 -15.35 17.79
CA PRO A 33 6.55 -15.20 18.66
C PRO A 33 5.73 -16.49 18.81
N GLU A 34 5.81 -17.40 17.82
CA GLU A 34 5.05 -18.65 17.83
C GLU A 34 5.69 -19.73 18.72
N CYS A 35 7.03 -19.84 18.70
CA CYS A 35 7.73 -20.92 19.44
C CYS A 35 8.72 -20.43 20.50
N ASN A 36 8.89 -19.11 20.67
CA ASN A 36 9.80 -18.47 21.62
C ASN A 36 11.29 -18.91 21.49
N LYS A 37 11.70 -19.39 20.32
CA LYS A 37 13.10 -19.75 20.05
C LYS A 37 13.79 -18.67 19.22
N LYS A 38 15.13 -18.54 19.40
CA LYS A 38 15.98 -17.56 18.69
C LYS A 38 16.34 -18.05 17.29
N GLU A 39 15.33 -18.37 16.48
CA GLU A 39 15.45 -18.94 15.14
C GLU A 39 14.74 -18.13 14.07
N LEU A 40 14.23 -16.92 14.43
CA LEU A 40 13.61 -16.04 13.46
C LEU A 40 14.69 -15.33 12.63
N PHE A 41 14.45 -15.19 11.33
CA PHE A 41 15.35 -14.49 10.41
C PHE A 41 14.61 -13.79 9.29
N THR A 42 15.25 -12.79 8.68
CA THR A 42 14.81 -12.12 7.44
C THR A 42 15.97 -11.46 6.74
N SER A 43 15.85 -11.17 5.44
CA SER A 43 16.84 -10.39 4.68
C SER A 43 16.69 -8.88 4.99
N MET A 44 17.79 -8.17 5.16
CA MET A 44 17.77 -6.70 5.31
C MET A 44 17.45 -6.00 3.99
N GLU A 45 17.74 -6.63 2.86
CA GLU A 45 17.39 -6.10 1.55
C GLU A 45 15.89 -6.21 1.27
N ASN A 46 15.26 -7.32 1.72
CA ASN A 46 13.85 -7.61 1.54
C ASN A 46 13.18 -8.03 2.86
N PRO A 47 13.02 -7.11 3.84
CA PRO A 47 12.55 -7.45 5.18
C PRO A 47 11.01 -7.56 5.29
N TRP A 48 10.35 -8.05 4.25
CA TRP A 48 8.88 -8.06 4.19
C TRP A 48 8.23 -9.29 4.84
N VAL A 49 9.01 -10.36 5.04
CA VAL A 49 8.56 -11.61 5.65
C VAL A 49 9.64 -12.11 6.61
N LEU A 50 9.23 -12.47 7.83
CA LEU A 50 10.09 -13.12 8.81
C LEU A 50 9.80 -14.61 8.79
N ARG A 51 10.84 -15.44 8.82
CA ARG A 51 10.72 -16.89 8.82
C ARG A 51 11.38 -17.51 10.04
N CYS A 52 10.75 -18.53 10.58
CA CYS A 52 11.34 -19.33 11.63
C CYS A 52 12.15 -20.48 11.04
N GLY A 53 13.44 -20.58 11.36
CA GLY A 53 14.33 -21.65 10.88
C GLY A 53 13.97 -23.05 11.38
N ARG A 54 13.02 -23.18 12.29
CA ARG A 54 12.50 -24.48 12.80
C ARG A 54 11.34 -24.99 11.93
N GLU A 55 11.58 -25.17 10.64
CA GLU A 55 10.56 -25.52 9.66
C GLU A 55 9.72 -26.73 10.07
N ASN A 56 10.35 -27.79 10.57
CA ASN A 56 9.67 -29.04 10.96
C ASN A 56 8.88 -28.94 12.27
N ASN A 57 9.07 -27.89 13.08
CA ASN A 57 8.46 -27.78 14.41
C ASN A 57 7.62 -26.52 14.62
N CYS A 58 7.86 -25.48 13.80
CA CYS A 58 7.18 -24.20 13.92
C CYS A 58 6.76 -23.68 12.55
N GLY A 59 7.72 -23.54 11.61
CA GLY A 59 7.44 -23.12 10.23
C GLY A 59 6.78 -21.75 10.10
N ALA A 60 6.86 -20.89 11.13
CA ALA A 60 6.17 -19.60 11.12
C ALA A 60 6.69 -18.70 10.00
N ASP A 61 5.76 -18.18 9.20
CA ASP A 61 5.95 -17.15 8.18
C ASP A 61 5.12 -15.92 8.56
N LEU A 62 5.80 -14.84 8.98
CA LEU A 62 5.16 -13.62 9.50
C LEU A 62 5.32 -12.48 8.53
N SER A 63 4.20 -11.97 8.02
CA SER A 63 4.21 -10.80 7.15
C SER A 63 4.46 -9.52 7.97
N VAL A 64 5.46 -8.73 7.60
CA VAL A 64 5.73 -7.42 8.21
C VAL A 64 4.54 -6.48 8.07
N LYS A 65 3.77 -6.60 6.99
CA LYS A 65 2.53 -5.83 6.82
C LYS A 65 1.47 -6.18 7.88
N SER A 66 1.41 -7.42 8.32
CA SER A 66 0.49 -7.84 9.39
C SER A 66 0.99 -7.44 10.77
N LEU A 67 2.32 -7.44 10.97
CA LEU A 67 2.95 -7.04 12.24
C LEU A 67 2.88 -5.53 12.48
N TYR A 68 3.06 -4.72 11.42
CA TYR A 68 3.11 -3.26 11.47
C TYR A 68 2.16 -2.62 10.45
N PRO A 69 0.85 -2.87 10.55
CA PRO A 69 -0.12 -2.35 9.57
C PRO A 69 -0.08 -0.83 9.46
N GLU A 70 0.27 -0.14 10.55
CA GLU A 70 0.36 1.32 10.59
C GLU A 70 1.46 1.89 9.67
N LEU A 71 2.52 1.12 9.38
CA LEU A 71 3.56 1.55 8.44
C LEU A 71 3.08 1.55 6.98
N PHE A 72 2.08 0.71 6.68
CA PHE A 72 1.59 0.50 5.32
C PHE A 72 0.29 1.24 5.03
N ASN A 73 -0.40 1.71 6.06
CA ASN A 73 -1.73 2.31 5.94
C ASN A 73 -1.74 3.83 6.01
N SER A 74 -0.58 4.48 6.01
CA SER A 74 -0.43 5.95 6.03
C SER A 74 0.38 6.40 4.83
N TRP A 75 -0.19 6.28 3.64
CA TRP A 75 0.48 6.66 2.38
C TRP A 75 0.76 8.15 2.31
N SER A 76 -0.19 9.00 2.76
CA SER A 76 -0.02 10.44 2.77
C SER A 76 1.07 10.93 3.72
N ASP A 77 1.28 10.23 4.85
CA ASP A 77 2.38 10.55 5.79
C ASP A 77 3.75 10.20 5.20
N ARG A 78 3.79 9.20 4.32
CA ARG A 78 5.02 8.72 3.67
C ARG A 78 5.37 9.45 2.39
N TYR A 79 4.35 9.87 1.66
CA TYR A 79 4.45 10.51 0.35
C TYR A 79 3.64 11.81 0.37
N GLU A 80 4.26 12.85 0.93
CA GLU A 80 3.64 14.17 0.99
C GLU A 80 3.43 14.74 -0.42
N SER A 81 2.25 15.30 -0.66
CA SER A 81 1.95 15.99 -1.90
C SER A 81 2.74 17.30 -1.98
N THR A 82 3.34 17.55 -3.13
CA THR A 82 4.01 18.81 -3.46
C THR A 82 3.43 19.39 -4.74
N PRO A 83 3.67 20.68 -5.05
CA PRO A 83 3.23 21.26 -6.32
C PRO A 83 3.72 20.48 -7.55
N GLU A 84 4.93 19.88 -7.48
CA GLU A 84 5.52 19.08 -8.55
C GLU A 84 4.96 17.64 -8.58
N GLN A 85 4.48 17.14 -7.44
CA GLN A 85 3.91 15.80 -7.29
C GLN A 85 2.61 15.82 -6.46
N PRO A 86 1.53 16.41 -7.00
CA PRO A 86 0.29 16.59 -6.25
C PRO A 86 -0.40 15.26 -5.88
N PHE A 87 -0.07 14.19 -6.59
CA PHE A 87 -0.67 12.85 -6.39
C PHE A 87 0.32 11.82 -5.83
N ALA A 88 1.32 12.27 -5.05
CA ALA A 88 2.43 11.44 -4.59
C ALA A 88 1.97 10.19 -3.82
N ALA A 89 1.03 10.31 -2.89
CA ALA A 89 0.52 9.19 -2.10
C ALA A 89 -0.32 8.22 -2.95
N ALA A 90 -1.17 8.75 -3.82
CA ALA A 90 -1.98 7.94 -4.74
C ALA A 90 -1.11 7.15 -5.72
N GLU A 91 -0.11 7.81 -6.32
CA GLU A 91 0.85 7.17 -7.23
C GLU A 91 1.63 6.06 -6.53
N ALA A 92 2.17 6.34 -5.33
CA ALA A 92 2.91 5.35 -4.56
C ALA A 92 2.03 4.15 -4.19
N TYR A 93 0.78 4.38 -3.78
CA TYR A 93 -0.17 3.32 -3.50
C TYR A 93 -0.44 2.44 -4.72
N LEU A 94 -0.70 3.03 -5.89
CA LEU A 94 -0.94 2.28 -7.13
C LEU A 94 0.28 1.43 -7.51
N ARG A 95 1.48 2.02 -7.45
CA ARG A 95 2.71 1.34 -7.82
C ARG A 95 3.13 0.26 -6.81
N GLU A 96 3.13 0.57 -5.50
CA GLU A 96 3.75 -0.28 -4.49
C GLU A 96 2.77 -1.25 -3.86
N ALA A 97 1.51 -0.83 -3.63
CA ALA A 97 0.50 -1.72 -3.05
C ALA A 97 -0.29 -2.51 -4.10
N ARG A 98 -0.33 -2.01 -5.36
CA ARG A 98 -1.12 -2.62 -6.44
C ARG A 98 -0.26 -3.19 -7.55
N GLY A 99 1.04 -2.87 -7.60
CA GLY A 99 1.96 -3.35 -8.64
C GLY A 99 1.66 -2.79 -10.03
N LEU A 100 0.95 -1.63 -10.11
CA LEU A 100 0.56 -1.04 -11.38
C LEU A 100 1.66 -0.14 -11.94
N ASP A 101 1.84 -0.15 -13.24
CA ASP A 101 2.65 0.84 -13.95
C ASP A 101 1.86 2.16 -14.04
N THR A 102 2.24 3.13 -13.20
CA THR A 102 1.57 4.42 -13.14
C THR A 102 1.82 5.31 -14.36
N THR A 103 2.79 4.97 -15.21
CA THR A 103 3.03 5.70 -16.47
C THR A 103 1.85 5.53 -17.42
N CYS A 104 1.26 4.32 -17.46
CA CYS A 104 0.07 4.00 -18.25
C CYS A 104 -1.23 4.62 -17.68
N LEU A 105 -1.20 5.06 -16.42
CA LEU A 105 -2.35 5.64 -15.72
C LEU A 105 -2.28 7.16 -15.61
N LYS A 106 -1.36 7.80 -16.31
CA LYS A 106 -1.19 9.24 -16.27
C LYS A 106 -2.48 9.95 -16.73
N GLY A 107 -3.01 10.85 -15.87
CA GLY A 107 -4.27 11.56 -16.13
C GLY A 107 -5.54 10.74 -15.85
N CYS A 108 -5.41 9.47 -15.44
CA CYS A 108 -6.54 8.58 -15.18
C CYS A 108 -7.11 8.70 -13.76
N TYR A 109 -6.35 9.26 -12.83
CA TYR A 109 -6.73 9.41 -11.42
C TYR A 109 -6.26 10.73 -10.83
N THR A 110 -6.88 11.09 -9.71
CA THR A 110 -6.42 12.18 -8.84
C THR A 110 -6.20 11.67 -7.41
N GLN A 111 -5.47 12.44 -6.62
CA GLN A 111 -5.41 12.27 -5.19
C GLN A 111 -6.35 13.27 -4.53
N GLU A 112 -7.27 12.76 -3.74
CA GLU A 112 -8.26 13.56 -3.03
C GLU A 112 -8.33 13.17 -1.56
N SER A 113 -9.25 13.77 -0.82
CA SER A 113 -9.49 13.45 0.59
C SER A 113 -10.90 12.96 0.81
N TYR A 114 -11.04 11.82 1.47
CA TYR A 114 -12.30 11.32 2.01
C TYR A 114 -12.41 11.67 3.48
N HIS A 115 -13.55 12.21 3.89
CA HIS A 115 -13.82 12.58 5.28
C HIS A 115 -15.11 11.95 5.79
N LYS A 116 -15.06 11.42 7.01
CA LYS A 116 -16.23 10.91 7.73
C LYS A 116 -15.98 11.01 9.24
N GLY A 117 -16.95 11.58 9.98
CA GLY A 117 -16.88 11.64 11.45
C GLY A 117 -15.64 12.37 11.98
N GLY A 118 -15.21 13.46 11.35
CA GLY A 118 -14.02 14.22 11.75
C GLY A 118 -12.67 13.58 11.40
N MET A 119 -12.67 12.40 10.76
CA MET A 119 -11.47 11.71 10.30
C MET A 119 -11.30 11.88 8.79
N GLY A 120 -10.06 12.08 8.36
CA GLY A 120 -9.67 12.18 6.96
C GLY A 120 -8.77 11.04 6.50
N SER A 121 -8.76 10.77 5.21
CA SER A 121 -7.85 9.86 4.54
C SER A 121 -7.56 10.34 3.12
N ALA A 122 -6.34 10.19 2.65
CA ALA A 122 -6.06 10.33 1.24
C ALA A 122 -6.78 9.22 0.44
N THR A 123 -7.16 9.55 -0.80
CA THR A 123 -7.81 8.61 -1.72
C THR A 123 -7.14 8.63 -3.08
N VAL A 124 -7.25 7.53 -3.80
CA VAL A 124 -7.08 7.47 -5.26
C VAL A 124 -8.46 7.55 -5.87
N ARG A 125 -8.75 8.61 -6.61
CA ARG A 125 -10.06 8.86 -7.22
C ARG A 125 -10.01 8.69 -8.73
N PHE A 126 -11.00 7.99 -9.25
CA PHE A 126 -11.26 7.79 -10.68
C PHE A 126 -12.61 8.42 -11.02
N ALA A 127 -12.59 9.44 -11.86
CA ALA A 127 -13.81 10.07 -12.36
C ALA A 127 -14.51 9.13 -13.34
N LEU A 128 -15.83 8.98 -13.19
CA LEU A 128 -16.68 8.25 -14.13
C LEU A 128 -17.40 9.24 -15.08
N SER A 129 -17.87 10.35 -14.54
CA SER A 129 -18.45 11.49 -15.26
C SER A 129 -18.49 12.70 -14.33
N ASP A 130 -19.00 13.83 -14.80
CA ASP A 130 -19.09 15.05 -14.00
C ASP A 130 -19.86 14.82 -12.68
N GLY A 131 -19.18 15.06 -11.56
CA GLY A 131 -19.72 14.88 -10.23
C GLY A 131 -19.93 13.44 -9.78
N ILE A 132 -19.52 12.45 -10.60
CA ILE A 132 -19.62 11.02 -10.26
C ILE A 132 -18.23 10.40 -10.28
N TRP A 133 -17.83 9.74 -9.19
CA TRP A 133 -16.52 9.10 -9.11
C TRP A 133 -16.55 7.86 -8.21
N TRP A 134 -15.57 7.00 -8.44
CA TRP A 134 -15.15 5.97 -7.52
C TRP A 134 -13.81 6.36 -6.90
N GLU A 135 -13.65 6.12 -5.61
CA GLU A 135 -12.41 6.38 -4.92
C GLU A 135 -12.01 5.26 -3.98
N ARG A 136 -10.71 5.01 -3.93
CA ARG A 136 -10.10 4.07 -2.99
C ARG A 136 -9.52 4.83 -1.82
N ILE A 137 -9.97 4.53 -0.60
CA ILE A 137 -9.41 5.05 0.64
C ILE A 137 -8.07 4.35 0.87
N ILE A 138 -6.97 5.09 1.03
CA ILE A 138 -5.62 4.52 1.08
C ILE A 138 -4.95 4.64 2.45
N ASP A 139 -5.34 5.61 3.29
CA ASP A 139 -4.80 5.74 4.64
C ASP A 139 -5.76 5.16 5.67
N LYS A 140 -5.33 4.07 6.34
CA LYS A 140 -6.06 3.43 7.44
C LYS A 140 -7.56 3.26 7.13
N PRO A 141 -7.91 2.56 6.01
CA PRO A 141 -9.29 2.43 5.56
C PRO A 141 -10.19 1.73 6.59
N GLU A 142 -9.63 0.93 7.49
CA GLU A 142 -10.33 0.25 8.59
C GLU A 142 -11.08 1.22 9.52
N ARG A 143 -10.62 2.49 9.62
CA ARG A 143 -11.30 3.53 10.42
C ARG A 143 -12.68 3.93 9.88
N PHE A 144 -12.97 3.60 8.63
CA PHE A 144 -14.18 4.01 7.92
C PHE A 144 -15.15 2.87 7.64
N ASP A 145 -14.88 1.65 8.12
CA ASP A 145 -15.63 0.42 7.83
C ASP A 145 -15.80 0.15 6.33
N ARG A 146 -14.97 0.76 5.50
CA ARG A 146 -14.95 0.62 4.04
C ARG A 146 -13.59 0.90 3.45
N LYS A 147 -13.31 0.25 2.35
CA LYS A 147 -12.05 0.42 1.60
C LYS A 147 -12.19 1.31 0.37
N ALA A 148 -13.43 1.55 -0.06
CA ALA A 148 -13.74 2.35 -1.23
C ALA A 148 -15.05 3.09 -1.03
N ASN A 149 -15.27 4.13 -1.82
CA ASN A 149 -16.47 4.93 -1.83
C ASN A 149 -16.91 5.22 -3.26
N PHE A 150 -18.21 5.22 -3.52
CA PHE A 150 -18.82 5.77 -4.71
C PHE A 150 -19.55 7.05 -4.35
N HIS A 151 -19.39 8.07 -5.17
CA HIS A 151 -20.10 9.32 -5.06
C HIS A 151 -20.99 9.53 -6.28
N GLY A 152 -22.20 10.03 -6.05
CA GLY A 152 -23.19 10.25 -7.09
C GLY A 152 -23.94 8.99 -7.51
N LYS A 153 -24.78 9.12 -8.52
CA LYS A 153 -25.61 8.04 -9.07
C LYS A 153 -24.83 7.30 -10.15
N TYR A 154 -24.04 6.32 -9.75
CA TYR A 154 -23.10 5.61 -10.63
C TYR A 154 -23.71 4.51 -11.51
N ALA A 155 -24.96 4.11 -11.27
CA ALA A 155 -25.63 3.09 -12.07
C ALA A 155 -25.68 3.49 -13.56
N GLY A 156 -25.20 2.62 -14.44
CA GLY A 156 -25.11 2.88 -15.87
C GLY A 156 -23.85 3.64 -16.32
N HIS A 157 -22.96 3.99 -15.39
CA HIS A 157 -21.65 4.58 -15.70
C HIS A 157 -20.56 3.54 -15.62
N TRP A 158 -19.61 3.64 -16.51
CA TRP A 158 -18.37 2.85 -16.51
C TRP A 158 -17.17 3.79 -16.55
N TRP A 159 -16.10 3.31 -16.01
CA TRP A 159 -14.85 4.07 -16.10
C TRP A 159 -14.18 3.81 -17.46
N VAL A 160 -13.80 4.89 -18.12
CA VAL A 160 -13.02 4.87 -19.37
C VAL A 160 -11.78 5.74 -19.14
N PRO A 161 -10.56 5.26 -19.51
CA PRO A 161 -9.38 6.11 -19.46
C PRO A 161 -9.61 7.41 -20.24
N PRO A 162 -9.32 8.60 -19.68
CA PRO A 162 -9.62 9.88 -20.34
C PRO A 162 -8.99 10.08 -21.73
N ALA A 163 -7.83 9.41 -21.95
CA ALA A 163 -7.13 9.49 -23.24
C ALA A 163 -7.62 8.46 -24.26
N LEU A 164 -8.58 7.59 -23.91
CA LEU A 164 -9.08 6.54 -24.79
C LEU A 164 -10.21 7.05 -25.66
N ASP A 165 -9.99 7.03 -26.97
CA ASP A 165 -11.04 7.26 -27.98
C ASP A 165 -11.72 5.92 -28.32
N LEU A 166 -12.90 5.71 -27.74
CA LEU A 166 -13.67 4.45 -27.94
C LEU A 166 -14.01 4.19 -29.42
N ALA A 167 -14.09 5.24 -30.25
CA ALA A 167 -14.37 5.07 -31.67
C ALA A 167 -13.19 4.44 -32.45
N LYS A 168 -11.97 4.47 -31.86
CA LYS A 168 -10.76 3.91 -32.46
C LYS A 168 -10.34 2.57 -31.88
N VAL A 169 -11.09 2.06 -30.90
CA VAL A 169 -10.75 0.81 -30.21
C VAL A 169 -11.26 -0.37 -31.00
N SER A 170 -10.39 -1.32 -31.33
CA SER A 170 -10.75 -2.56 -32.05
C SER A 170 -11.25 -3.68 -31.14
N CYS A 171 -10.96 -3.60 -29.83
CA CYS A 171 -11.34 -4.62 -28.84
C CYS A 171 -11.54 -3.99 -27.47
N ILE A 172 -12.59 -4.43 -26.75
CA ILE A 172 -12.87 -4.03 -25.36
C ILE A 172 -12.91 -5.28 -24.50
N TRP A 173 -12.15 -5.26 -23.40
CA TRP A 173 -12.19 -6.29 -22.39
C TRP A 173 -13.05 -5.82 -21.23
N LEU A 174 -14.07 -6.59 -20.88
CA LEU A 174 -14.91 -6.37 -19.69
C LEU A 174 -14.44 -7.31 -18.59
N THR A 175 -14.13 -6.74 -17.40
CA THR A 175 -13.66 -7.48 -16.21
C THR A 175 -14.60 -7.28 -15.04
#